data_581767b4fba8ec7e9ba1a37dba8459c7
#
_entry.id   581767b4fba8ec7e9ba1a37dba8459c7
#
_cell.length_a   1.000
_cell.length_b   1.000
_cell.length_c   1.000
_cell.angle_alpha   90.00
_cell.angle_beta   90.00
_cell.angle_gamma   90.00
#
_symmetry.space_group_name_H-M   'P 1'
#
loop_
_entity.id
_entity.type
_entity.pdbx_description
1 polymer ?
#
loop_
_entity_poly.entity_id
_entity_poly.type
_entity_poly.pdbx_seq_one_letter_code
_entity_poly.pdbx_strand_id
1 'polypeptide(L)'
;MTGKMTYAGVGVDYEAMDPFKRLAQQAGRETATNILRLGFSEVEMSRGESAYLMDAGDHYVAHVEEGLGTKDLVADAMYQLTGESYYDRIAQCTVAMIVNDMITLGALPLSVAMHLAVGVSSWFSDEKRCGDLILGWKKACELARCVWSGGETPTLKDIVHPDTAVLSGSAVGVVKPKSRLINAANIHQGDAIVVIGSSGIHANGLTLARGIAEK
;
A
#
# COMPACT_ATOMS: atom_id res chain seq x y z
N MET A 1 -9.01 24.63 25.44
CA MET A 1 -7.69 24.70 24.78
C MET A 1 -7.79 23.94 23.47
N THR A 2 -7.91 24.66 22.35
CA THR A 2 -7.94 24.06 21.00
C THR A 2 -6.49 23.81 20.56
N GLY A 3 -5.88 22.75 21.08
CA GLY A 3 -4.57 22.32 20.61
C GLY A 3 -4.65 21.91 19.13
N LYS A 4 -3.65 22.30 18.33
CA LYS A 4 -3.52 21.90 16.92
C LYS A 4 -3.50 20.36 16.85
N MET A 5 -4.39 19.77 16.07
CA MET A 5 -4.37 18.31 15.83
C MET A 5 -3.17 17.95 14.97
N THR A 6 -2.45 16.90 15.36
CA THR A 6 -1.26 16.39 14.69
C THR A 6 -1.36 14.88 14.53
N TYR A 7 -0.57 14.31 13.64
CA TYR A 7 -0.47 12.86 13.50
C TYR A 7 -0.05 12.17 14.80
N ALA A 8 0.95 12.69 15.51
CA ALA A 8 1.35 12.16 16.81
C ALA A 8 0.21 12.18 17.84
N GLY A 9 -0.63 13.25 17.82
CA GLY A 9 -1.78 13.39 18.71
C GLY A 9 -2.91 12.37 18.46
N VAL A 10 -2.93 11.70 17.32
CA VAL A 10 -3.85 10.60 16.98
C VAL A 10 -3.15 9.23 16.88
N GLY A 11 -1.96 9.11 17.48
CA GLY A 11 -1.24 7.84 17.61
C GLY A 11 -0.28 7.49 16.46
N VAL A 12 -0.05 8.39 15.50
CA VAL A 12 0.92 8.19 14.42
C VAL A 12 2.14 9.06 14.67
N ASP A 13 3.09 8.52 15.42
CA ASP A 13 4.29 9.21 15.85
C ASP A 13 5.51 8.76 15.05
N TYR A 14 5.96 9.60 14.10
CA TYR A 14 7.13 9.33 13.28
C TYR A 14 8.44 9.34 14.08
N GLU A 15 8.56 10.15 15.14
CA GLU A 15 9.77 10.18 15.96
C GLU A 15 9.98 8.82 16.66
N ALA A 16 8.89 8.15 17.06
CA ALA A 16 8.95 6.81 17.64
C ALA A 16 9.22 5.72 16.58
N MET A 17 8.74 5.90 15.34
CA MET A 17 8.85 4.88 14.28
C MET A 17 10.21 4.92 13.55
N ASP A 18 10.76 6.09 13.31
CA ASP A 18 11.94 6.29 12.45
C ASP A 18 13.22 5.59 12.95
N PRO A 19 13.51 5.50 14.27
CA PRO A 19 14.65 4.73 14.74
C PRO A 19 14.59 3.25 14.33
N PHE A 20 13.41 2.63 14.45
CA PHE A 20 13.18 1.24 14.02
C PHE A 20 13.40 1.10 12.50
N LYS A 21 12.82 2.00 11.69
CA LYS A 21 12.97 1.98 10.24
C LYS A 21 14.43 2.07 9.80
N ARG A 22 15.23 2.95 10.43
CA ARG A 22 16.65 3.07 10.13
C ARG A 22 17.43 1.80 10.45
N LEU A 23 17.20 1.19 11.60
CA LEU A 23 17.84 -0.07 11.99
C LEU A 23 17.44 -1.21 11.05
N ALA A 24 16.16 -1.30 10.69
CA ALA A 24 15.66 -2.30 9.75
C ALA A 24 16.29 -2.15 8.36
N GLN A 25 16.45 -0.92 7.86
CA GLN A 25 17.14 -0.68 6.58
C GLN A 25 18.61 -1.05 6.64
N GLN A 26 19.31 -0.77 7.75
CA GLN A 26 20.70 -1.16 7.94
C GLN A 26 20.84 -2.69 7.92
N ALA A 27 20.04 -3.41 8.71
CA ALA A 27 20.05 -4.86 8.71
C ALA A 27 19.65 -5.45 7.34
N GLY A 28 18.70 -4.83 6.66
CA GLY A 28 18.29 -5.22 5.32
C GLY A 28 19.42 -5.14 4.28
N ARG A 29 20.30 -4.13 4.38
CA ARG A 29 21.49 -4.00 3.50
C ARG A 29 22.45 -5.18 3.64
N GLU A 30 22.60 -5.73 4.83
CA GLU A 30 23.49 -6.89 5.09
C GLU A 30 23.00 -8.14 4.34
N THR A 31 21.71 -8.21 3.98
CA THR A 31 21.13 -9.32 3.23
C THR A 31 21.22 -9.16 1.70
N ALA A 32 21.60 -7.98 1.19
CA ALA A 32 21.56 -7.66 -0.24
C ALA A 32 22.38 -8.62 -1.13
N THR A 33 23.48 -9.15 -0.60
CA THR A 33 24.35 -10.08 -1.33
C THR A 33 23.76 -11.48 -1.52
N ASN A 34 22.70 -11.84 -0.79
CA ASN A 34 22.08 -13.16 -0.85
C ASN A 34 21.49 -13.48 -2.24
N ILE A 35 21.11 -12.48 -3.01
CA ILE A 35 20.51 -12.66 -4.34
C ILE A 35 21.53 -12.76 -5.48
N LEU A 36 22.83 -12.45 -5.23
CA LEU A 36 23.88 -12.50 -6.25
C LEU A 36 24.01 -13.88 -6.88
N ARG A 37 23.86 -14.95 -6.10
CA ARG A 37 23.91 -16.35 -6.56
C ARG A 37 22.80 -16.69 -7.57
N LEU A 38 21.77 -15.87 -7.66
CA LEU A 38 20.64 -16.03 -8.58
C LEU A 38 20.74 -15.09 -9.80
N GLY A 39 21.85 -14.36 -9.94
CA GLY A 39 22.06 -13.41 -11.04
C GLY A 39 21.38 -12.05 -10.83
N PHE A 40 20.87 -11.77 -9.63
CA PHE A 40 20.31 -10.48 -9.27
C PHE A 40 21.27 -9.67 -8.41
N SER A 41 21.14 -8.35 -8.45
CA SER A 41 21.81 -7.46 -7.50
C SER A 41 20.85 -6.38 -7.00
N GLU A 42 21.10 -5.84 -5.82
CA GLU A 42 20.34 -4.69 -5.32
C GLU A 42 20.61 -3.44 -6.16
N VAL A 43 19.55 -2.67 -6.43
CA VAL A 43 19.67 -1.29 -6.91
C VAL A 43 19.68 -0.38 -5.69
N GLU A 44 20.85 -0.07 -5.16
CA GLU A 44 21.04 0.55 -3.84
C GLU A 44 20.25 1.85 -3.67
N MET A 45 20.09 2.66 -4.72
CA MET A 45 19.33 3.91 -4.66
C MET A 45 17.83 3.71 -4.40
N SER A 46 17.30 2.51 -4.57
CA SER A 46 15.89 2.20 -4.29
C SER A 46 15.61 1.88 -2.84
N ARG A 47 16.66 1.69 -2.02
CA ARG A 47 16.47 1.35 -0.62
C ARG A 47 16.00 2.55 0.19
N GLY A 48 14.79 2.45 0.73
CA GLY A 48 14.11 3.54 1.44
C GLY A 48 13.20 4.38 0.56
N GLU A 49 13.16 4.10 -0.75
CA GLU A 49 12.16 4.63 -1.65
C GLU A 49 10.83 3.85 -1.55
N SER A 50 9.81 4.30 -2.26
CA SER A 50 8.48 3.67 -2.27
C SER A 50 8.46 2.24 -2.80
N ALA A 51 9.39 1.88 -3.69
CA ALA A 51 9.57 0.52 -4.19
C ALA A 51 11.03 0.09 -4.08
N TYR A 52 11.27 -1.17 -3.76
CA TYR A 52 12.60 -1.79 -3.78
C TYR A 52 12.88 -2.39 -5.15
N LEU A 53 14.07 -2.13 -5.70
CA LEU A 53 14.48 -2.61 -7.02
C LEU A 53 15.62 -3.62 -6.95
N MET A 54 15.51 -4.66 -7.77
CA MET A 54 16.56 -5.65 -8.02
C MET A 54 16.94 -5.62 -9.50
N ASP A 55 18.24 -5.57 -9.79
CA ASP A 55 18.77 -5.66 -11.15
C ASP A 55 18.77 -7.11 -11.62
N ALA A 56 18.05 -7.38 -12.71
CA ALA A 56 17.96 -8.69 -13.36
C ALA A 56 18.73 -8.76 -14.70
N GLY A 57 19.68 -7.85 -14.93
CA GLY A 57 20.48 -7.77 -16.15
C GLY A 57 19.88 -6.83 -17.20
N ASP A 58 18.81 -7.21 -17.89
CA ASP A 58 18.19 -6.39 -18.94
C ASP A 58 17.04 -5.48 -18.44
N HIS A 59 16.56 -5.70 -17.20
CA HIS A 59 15.52 -4.92 -16.56
C HIS A 59 15.72 -4.86 -15.06
N TYR A 60 14.92 -4.03 -14.35
CA TYR A 60 14.79 -4.08 -12.91
C TYR A 60 13.48 -4.76 -12.52
N VAL A 61 13.52 -5.61 -11.50
CA VAL A 61 12.34 -6.13 -10.83
C VAL A 61 12.01 -5.22 -9.64
N ALA A 62 10.77 -4.77 -9.55
CA ALA A 62 10.29 -3.94 -8.45
C ALA A 62 9.45 -4.76 -7.48
N HIS A 63 9.55 -4.48 -6.20
CA HIS A 63 8.74 -5.05 -5.14
C HIS A 63 8.22 -3.95 -4.21
N VAL A 64 6.93 -4.04 -3.85
CA VAL A 64 6.24 -3.13 -2.93
C VAL A 64 5.44 -3.96 -1.92
N GLU A 65 5.38 -3.50 -0.70
CA GLU A 65 4.45 -3.96 0.35
C GLU A 65 3.78 -2.75 0.98
N GLU A 66 2.45 -2.72 1.00
CA GLU A 66 1.67 -1.62 1.53
C GLU A 66 0.40 -2.05 2.28
N GLY A 67 -0.02 -1.24 3.26
CA GLY A 67 -1.20 -1.47 4.07
C GLY A 67 -2.14 -0.27 4.11
N LEU A 68 -3.45 -0.50 3.93
CA LEU A 68 -4.44 0.57 3.80
C LEU A 68 -4.63 1.41 5.07
N GLY A 69 -4.39 0.89 6.23
CA GLY A 69 -4.62 1.58 7.50
C GLY A 69 -6.12 1.65 7.88
N THR A 70 -6.58 2.80 8.41
CA THR A 70 -7.87 2.90 9.09
C THR A 70 -9.05 3.30 8.20
N LYS A 71 -8.93 3.25 6.88
CA LYS A 71 -10.01 3.64 5.97
C LYS A 71 -11.17 2.65 5.97
N ASP A 72 -10.91 1.37 6.14
CA ASP A 72 -11.90 0.31 6.29
C ASP A 72 -12.83 0.55 7.47
N LEU A 73 -12.35 1.11 8.58
CA LEU A 73 -13.23 1.51 9.70
C LEU A 73 -14.31 2.53 9.28
N VAL A 74 -14.02 3.38 8.30
CA VAL A 74 -15.03 4.32 7.77
C VAL A 74 -16.03 3.57 6.90
N ALA A 75 -15.58 2.60 6.10
CA ALA A 75 -16.48 1.75 5.31
C ALA A 75 -17.38 0.89 6.21
N ASP A 76 -16.82 0.30 7.28
CA ASP A 76 -17.58 -0.48 8.25
C ASP A 76 -18.67 0.37 8.94
N ALA A 77 -18.32 1.58 9.38
CA ALA A 77 -19.30 2.51 9.98
C ALA A 77 -20.39 2.90 8.98
N MET A 78 -20.03 3.19 7.73
CA MET A 78 -20.99 3.51 6.69
C MET A 78 -21.89 2.32 6.34
N TYR A 79 -21.33 1.10 6.34
CA TYR A 79 -22.10 -0.11 6.09
C TYR A 79 -23.18 -0.32 7.16
N GLN A 80 -22.84 -0.11 8.43
CA GLN A 80 -23.82 -0.17 9.53
C GLN A 80 -24.92 0.89 9.40
N LEU A 81 -24.60 2.09 8.93
CA LEU A 81 -25.53 3.20 8.80
C LEU A 81 -26.43 3.10 7.58
N THR A 82 -25.92 2.62 6.45
CA THR A 82 -26.59 2.72 5.14
C THR A 82 -26.96 1.38 4.51
N GLY A 83 -26.39 0.27 4.99
CA GLY A 83 -26.48 -1.04 4.34
C GLY A 83 -25.61 -1.18 3.07
N GLU A 84 -24.81 -0.16 2.73
CA GLU A 84 -23.87 -0.18 1.60
C GLU A 84 -22.46 -0.46 2.07
N SER A 85 -21.80 -1.52 1.54
CA SER A 85 -20.54 -1.99 2.12
C SER A 85 -19.34 -1.10 1.79
N TYR A 86 -19.34 -0.45 0.64
CA TYR A 86 -18.22 0.37 0.13
C TYR A 86 -16.88 -0.38 0.01
N TYR A 87 -16.83 -1.69 0.18
CA TYR A 87 -15.59 -2.46 0.12
C TYR A 87 -15.04 -2.59 -1.30
N ASP A 88 -15.84 -2.35 -2.33
CA ASP A 88 -15.37 -2.17 -3.71
C ASP A 88 -14.41 -0.97 -3.83
N ARG A 89 -14.71 0.12 -3.13
CA ARG A 89 -13.87 1.33 -3.08
C ARG A 89 -12.66 1.16 -2.18
N ILE A 90 -12.80 0.42 -1.08
CA ILE A 90 -11.68 0.03 -0.20
C ILE A 90 -10.66 -0.79 -0.99
N ALA A 91 -11.10 -1.78 -1.76
CA ALA A 91 -10.25 -2.57 -2.64
C ALA A 91 -9.51 -1.70 -3.67
N GLN A 92 -10.22 -0.78 -4.33
CA GLN A 92 -9.61 0.15 -5.27
C GLN A 92 -8.55 1.04 -4.60
N CYS A 93 -8.82 1.56 -3.40
CA CYS A 93 -7.86 2.38 -2.67
C CYS A 93 -6.60 1.58 -2.31
N THR A 94 -6.75 0.31 -1.91
CA THR A 94 -5.62 -0.55 -1.55
C THR A 94 -4.74 -0.85 -2.74
N VAL A 95 -5.31 -1.31 -3.85
CA VAL A 95 -4.54 -1.59 -5.08
C VAL A 95 -3.88 -0.31 -5.61
N ALA A 96 -4.61 0.81 -5.62
CA ALA A 96 -4.06 2.09 -6.07
C ALA A 96 -2.86 2.54 -5.24
N MET A 97 -2.90 2.37 -3.92
CA MET A 97 -1.80 2.69 -3.01
C MET A 97 -0.54 1.88 -3.35
N ILE A 98 -0.70 0.55 -3.48
CA ILE A 98 0.39 -0.37 -3.83
C ILE A 98 1.00 -0.01 -5.19
N VAL A 99 0.15 0.21 -6.20
CA VAL A 99 0.59 0.51 -7.57
C VAL A 99 1.20 1.91 -7.68
N ASN A 100 0.67 2.89 -6.95
CA ASN A 100 1.22 4.24 -6.95
C ASN A 100 2.64 4.28 -6.39
N ASP A 101 2.93 3.51 -5.36
CA ASP A 101 4.30 3.39 -4.82
C ASP A 101 5.25 2.79 -5.86
N MET A 102 4.80 1.79 -6.61
CA MET A 102 5.59 1.15 -7.64
C MET A 102 5.94 2.09 -8.80
N ILE A 103 4.98 2.88 -9.29
CA ILE A 103 5.18 3.75 -10.45
C ILE A 103 6.09 4.95 -10.16
N THR A 104 6.32 5.31 -8.90
CA THR A 104 7.23 6.40 -8.53
C THR A 104 8.65 6.19 -9.03
N LEU A 105 9.08 4.94 -9.17
CA LEU A 105 10.37 4.55 -9.73
C LEU A 105 10.30 4.14 -11.22
N GLY A 106 9.15 4.36 -11.88
CA GLY A 106 8.95 4.03 -13.30
C GLY A 106 8.65 2.56 -13.56
N ALA A 107 8.37 1.76 -12.52
CA ALA A 107 8.00 0.37 -12.69
C ALA A 107 6.52 0.21 -13.09
N LEU A 108 6.24 -0.75 -13.95
CA LEU A 108 4.89 -1.18 -14.29
C LEU A 108 4.52 -2.43 -13.50
N PRO A 109 3.34 -2.49 -12.88
CA PRO A 109 2.94 -3.65 -12.09
C PRO A 109 2.72 -4.88 -12.97
N LEU A 110 3.18 -6.04 -12.51
CA LEU A 110 2.89 -7.34 -13.10
C LEU A 110 1.80 -8.06 -12.34
N SER A 111 1.94 -8.12 -11.02
CA SER A 111 1.00 -8.81 -10.15
C SER A 111 0.85 -8.09 -8.82
N VAL A 112 -0.36 -8.21 -8.25
CA VAL A 112 -0.68 -7.74 -6.90
C VAL A 112 -1.26 -8.92 -6.12
N ALA A 113 -0.75 -9.16 -4.92
CA ALA A 113 -1.29 -10.12 -3.96
C ALA A 113 -2.05 -9.37 -2.85
N MET A 114 -3.16 -9.95 -2.39
CA MET A 114 -3.99 -9.40 -1.31
C MET A 114 -3.65 -10.06 0.03
N HIS A 115 -3.52 -9.28 1.09
CA HIS A 115 -3.52 -9.80 2.46
C HIS A 115 -4.72 -9.22 3.20
N LEU A 116 -5.63 -10.10 3.63
CA LEU A 116 -6.88 -9.73 4.31
C LEU A 116 -6.95 -10.43 5.67
N ALA A 117 -6.52 -9.77 6.73
CA ALA A 117 -6.59 -10.31 8.09
C ALA A 117 -7.88 -9.89 8.78
N VAL A 118 -8.57 -10.84 9.41
CA VAL A 118 -9.82 -10.62 10.15
C VAL A 118 -9.70 -11.11 11.59
N GLY A 119 -10.51 -10.55 12.51
CA GLY A 119 -10.53 -10.99 13.91
C GLY A 119 -11.28 -12.29 14.11
N VAL A 120 -12.33 -12.55 13.32
CA VAL A 120 -13.16 -13.75 13.37
C VAL A 120 -13.55 -14.21 11.97
N SER A 121 -13.57 -15.53 11.73
CA SER A 121 -13.85 -16.09 10.39
C SER A 121 -15.28 -15.82 9.90
N SER A 122 -16.24 -15.53 10.80
CA SER A 122 -17.60 -15.13 10.43
C SER A 122 -17.67 -13.80 9.68
N TRP A 123 -16.59 -13.01 9.69
CA TRP A 123 -16.46 -11.83 8.84
C TRP A 123 -16.63 -12.17 7.35
N PHE A 124 -16.15 -13.34 6.92
CA PHE A 124 -16.28 -13.85 5.54
C PHE A 124 -17.70 -14.35 5.20
N SER A 125 -18.59 -14.47 6.18
CA SER A 125 -19.98 -14.89 5.92
C SER A 125 -20.87 -13.75 5.40
N ASP A 126 -20.38 -12.52 5.40
CA ASP A 126 -21.05 -11.37 4.78
C ASP A 126 -20.82 -11.37 3.27
N GLU A 127 -21.75 -12.00 2.53
CA GLU A 127 -21.63 -12.17 1.08
C GLU A 127 -21.57 -10.84 0.33
N LYS A 128 -22.28 -9.79 0.79
CA LYS A 128 -22.27 -8.47 0.16
C LYS A 128 -20.91 -7.82 0.29
N ARG A 129 -20.39 -7.73 1.51
CA ARG A 129 -19.08 -7.13 1.78
C ARG A 129 -17.95 -7.86 1.06
N CYS A 130 -17.93 -9.19 1.16
CA CYS A 130 -16.94 -10.02 0.48
C CYS A 130 -17.06 -9.92 -1.04
N GLY A 131 -18.27 -9.94 -1.58
CA GLY A 131 -18.52 -9.78 -3.02
C GLY A 131 -18.04 -8.42 -3.53
N ASP A 132 -18.36 -7.34 -2.86
CA ASP A 132 -17.92 -5.99 -3.20
C ASP A 132 -16.38 -5.89 -3.16
N LEU A 133 -15.73 -6.44 -2.11
CA LEU A 133 -14.27 -6.46 -2.00
C LEU A 133 -13.62 -7.19 -3.18
N ILE A 134 -14.10 -8.40 -3.50
CA ILE A 134 -13.57 -9.23 -4.58
C ILE A 134 -13.74 -8.53 -5.94
N LEU A 135 -14.92 -8.02 -6.23
CA LEU A 135 -15.21 -7.32 -7.49
C LEU A 135 -14.39 -6.03 -7.60
N GLY A 136 -14.28 -5.27 -6.51
CA GLY A 136 -13.48 -4.05 -6.45
C GLY A 136 -11.99 -4.31 -6.68
N TRP A 137 -11.43 -5.36 -6.06
CA TRP A 137 -10.04 -5.74 -6.24
C TRP A 137 -9.74 -6.17 -7.68
N LYS A 138 -10.60 -7.05 -8.22
CA LYS A 138 -10.53 -7.45 -9.63
C LYS A 138 -10.50 -6.23 -10.55
N LYS A 139 -11.48 -5.33 -10.40
CA LYS A 139 -11.58 -4.11 -11.22
C LYS A 139 -10.36 -3.20 -11.07
N ALA A 140 -9.83 -3.07 -9.88
CA ALA A 140 -8.65 -2.25 -9.63
C ALA A 140 -7.40 -2.86 -10.32
N CYS A 141 -7.22 -4.18 -10.27
CA CYS A 141 -6.16 -4.87 -11.01
C CYS A 141 -6.32 -4.71 -12.54
N GLU A 142 -7.55 -4.75 -13.06
CA GLU A 142 -7.83 -4.50 -14.48
C GLU A 142 -7.44 -3.07 -14.90
N LEU A 143 -7.79 -2.08 -14.07
CA LEU A 143 -7.41 -0.67 -14.30
C LEU A 143 -5.88 -0.48 -14.24
N ALA A 144 -5.21 -1.13 -13.30
CA ALA A 144 -3.75 -1.13 -13.19
C ALA A 144 -3.05 -2.00 -14.24
N ARG A 145 -3.79 -2.80 -15.01
CA ARG A 145 -3.28 -3.75 -16.01
C ARG A 145 -2.31 -4.76 -15.41
N CYS A 146 -2.62 -5.28 -14.23
CA CYS A 146 -1.85 -6.30 -13.54
C CYS A 146 -2.71 -7.51 -13.19
N VAL A 147 -2.06 -8.60 -12.81
CA VAL A 147 -2.74 -9.84 -12.39
C VAL A 147 -2.98 -9.78 -10.88
N TRP A 148 -4.16 -10.20 -10.43
CA TRP A 148 -4.36 -10.59 -9.04
C TRP A 148 -3.80 -12.00 -8.85
N SER A 149 -2.64 -12.11 -8.21
CA SER A 149 -1.86 -13.36 -8.13
C SER A 149 -2.23 -14.26 -6.96
N GLY A 150 -3.22 -13.87 -6.15
CA GLY A 150 -3.62 -14.59 -4.94
C GLY A 150 -3.47 -13.73 -3.69
N GLY A 151 -3.15 -14.35 -2.58
CA GLY A 151 -2.98 -13.65 -1.31
C GLY A 151 -3.09 -14.57 -0.10
N GLU A 152 -3.32 -13.96 1.07
CA GLU A 152 -3.46 -14.66 2.35
C GLU A 152 -4.66 -14.08 3.12
N THR A 153 -5.41 -14.94 3.82
CA THR A 153 -6.63 -14.55 4.55
C THR A 153 -6.61 -15.08 6.00
N PRO A 154 -5.68 -14.61 6.86
CA PRO A 154 -5.56 -15.12 8.22
C PRO A 154 -6.71 -14.65 9.12
N THR A 155 -7.14 -15.53 10.03
CA THR A 155 -7.99 -15.16 11.17
C THR A 155 -7.13 -14.91 12.38
N LEU A 156 -7.02 -13.65 12.81
CA LEU A 156 -6.13 -13.17 13.88
C LEU A 156 -6.96 -12.75 15.10
N LYS A 157 -7.53 -13.74 15.80
CA LYS A 157 -8.31 -13.51 17.01
C LYS A 157 -7.50 -12.74 18.05
N ASP A 158 -8.14 -11.77 18.68
CA ASP A 158 -7.59 -10.91 19.74
C ASP A 158 -6.47 -9.93 19.25
N ILE A 159 -6.08 -9.99 17.96
CA ILE A 159 -5.17 -9.03 17.31
C ILE A 159 -5.94 -8.07 16.43
N VAL A 160 -6.88 -8.58 15.63
CA VAL A 160 -7.78 -7.77 14.79
C VAL A 160 -9.16 -7.74 15.44
N HIS A 161 -9.78 -6.54 15.46
CA HIS A 161 -11.12 -6.39 16.00
C HIS A 161 -12.14 -7.22 15.19
N PRO A 162 -13.13 -7.88 15.83
CA PRO A 162 -14.05 -8.79 15.15
C PRO A 162 -14.87 -8.17 14.01
N ASP A 163 -15.19 -6.88 14.11
CA ASP A 163 -16.11 -6.19 13.19
C ASP A 163 -15.40 -5.56 11.98
N THR A 164 -14.08 -5.63 11.92
CA THR A 164 -13.30 -5.03 10.85
C THR A 164 -12.26 -5.98 10.29
N ALA A 165 -11.51 -5.50 9.30
CA ALA A 165 -10.41 -6.21 8.68
C ALA A 165 -9.16 -5.32 8.61
N VAL A 166 -7.98 -5.94 8.44
CA VAL A 166 -6.75 -5.27 8.02
C VAL A 166 -6.47 -5.68 6.59
N LEU A 167 -6.52 -4.72 5.68
CA LEU A 167 -6.29 -4.94 4.26
C LEU A 167 -4.93 -4.37 3.85
N SER A 168 -4.10 -5.20 3.27
CA SER A 168 -2.78 -4.85 2.74
C SER A 168 -2.49 -5.66 1.48
N GLY A 169 -1.32 -5.50 0.92
CA GLY A 169 -0.88 -6.31 -0.20
C GLY A 169 0.51 -5.99 -0.66
N SER A 170 1.04 -6.90 -1.44
CA SER A 170 2.34 -6.77 -2.08
C SER A 170 2.19 -6.77 -3.59
N ALA A 171 3.16 -6.18 -4.28
CA ALA A 171 3.22 -6.21 -5.73
C ALA A 171 4.62 -6.50 -6.24
N VAL A 172 4.65 -7.18 -7.40
CA VAL A 172 5.85 -7.31 -8.22
C VAL A 172 5.62 -6.58 -9.52
N GLY A 173 6.63 -5.83 -9.97
CA GLY A 173 6.61 -5.10 -11.23
C GLY A 173 7.97 -5.05 -11.89
N VAL A 174 8.05 -4.36 -13.03
CA VAL A 174 9.29 -4.23 -13.80
C VAL A 174 9.51 -2.82 -14.29
N VAL A 175 10.79 -2.39 -14.29
CA VAL A 175 11.26 -1.24 -15.05
C VAL A 175 11.95 -1.78 -16.31
N LYS A 176 11.28 -1.71 -17.45
CA LYS A 176 11.78 -2.17 -18.74
C LYS A 176 11.34 -1.24 -19.87
N PRO A 177 12.28 -0.71 -20.68
CA PRO A 177 13.75 -0.80 -20.52
C PRO A 177 14.24 -0.08 -19.26
N LYS A 178 15.46 -0.34 -18.81
CA LYS A 178 16.06 0.30 -17.62
C LYS A 178 16.09 1.84 -17.70
N SER A 179 16.09 2.41 -18.90
CA SER A 179 16.02 3.87 -19.12
C SER A 179 14.70 4.51 -18.63
N ARG A 180 13.69 3.71 -18.29
CA ARG A 180 12.44 4.19 -17.67
C ARG A 180 12.56 4.42 -16.17
N LEU A 181 13.70 4.05 -15.55
CA LEU A 181 13.93 4.31 -14.13
C LEU A 181 13.76 5.81 -13.83
N ILE A 182 12.89 6.12 -12.89
CA ILE A 182 12.70 7.48 -12.37
C ILE A 182 13.50 7.61 -11.08
N ASN A 183 14.40 8.58 -11.02
CA ASN A 183 15.17 8.89 -9.82
C ASN A 183 15.57 10.39 -9.82
N ALA A 184 16.15 10.85 -8.73
CA ALA A 184 16.53 12.26 -8.58
C ALA A 184 17.51 12.75 -9.68
N ALA A 185 18.33 11.86 -10.24
CA ALA A 185 19.29 12.23 -11.31
C ALA A 185 18.61 12.54 -12.65
N ASN A 186 17.36 12.08 -12.82
CA ASN A 186 16.57 12.29 -14.05
C ASN A 186 15.67 13.54 -13.97
N ILE A 187 15.65 14.24 -12.82
CA ILE A 187 14.82 15.44 -12.59
C ILE A 187 15.73 16.67 -12.76
N HIS A 188 15.34 17.59 -13.64
CA HIS A 188 16.14 18.76 -13.99
C HIS A 188 15.37 20.06 -13.79
N GLN A 189 16.11 21.15 -13.59
CA GLN A 189 15.51 22.48 -13.60
C GLN A 189 14.88 22.76 -14.99
N GLY A 190 13.60 23.12 -14.99
CA GLY A 190 12.82 23.34 -16.22
C GLY A 190 11.85 22.21 -16.55
N ASP A 191 11.89 21.10 -15.82
CA ASP A 191 10.88 20.05 -15.96
C ASP A 191 9.50 20.57 -15.59
N ALA A 192 8.48 20.10 -16.28
CA ALA A 192 7.10 20.51 -16.02
C ALA A 192 6.55 19.85 -14.77
N ILE A 193 5.91 20.65 -13.92
CA ILE A 193 5.14 20.16 -12.78
C ILE A 193 3.69 19.97 -13.22
N VAL A 194 3.22 18.71 -13.22
CA VAL A 194 1.82 18.38 -13.56
C VAL A 194 1.05 18.12 -12.27
N VAL A 195 -0.02 18.89 -12.06
CA VAL A 195 -0.91 18.73 -10.91
C VAL A 195 -2.21 18.09 -11.37
N ILE A 196 -2.58 16.97 -10.71
CA ILE A 196 -3.84 16.29 -10.95
C ILE A 196 -4.79 16.63 -9.80
N GLY A 197 -6.02 17.06 -10.13
CA GLY A 197 -7.03 17.42 -9.13
C GLY A 197 -7.38 16.23 -8.23
N SER A 198 -7.62 16.52 -6.93
CA SER A 198 -8.09 15.54 -5.96
C SER A 198 -9.58 15.76 -5.67
N SER A 199 -10.34 14.68 -5.56
CA SER A 199 -11.75 14.70 -5.14
C SER A 199 -11.96 14.61 -3.62
N GLY A 200 -10.89 14.57 -2.84
CA GLY A 200 -10.90 14.47 -1.38
C GLY A 200 -9.81 13.55 -0.83
N ILE A 201 -10.05 12.96 0.32
CA ILE A 201 -9.12 12.02 0.96
C ILE A 201 -9.13 10.70 0.18
N HIS A 202 -7.95 10.28 -0.29
CA HIS A 202 -7.80 9.01 -1.03
C HIS A 202 -7.53 7.83 -0.08
N ALA A 203 -6.41 7.08 -0.26
CA ALA A 203 -6.13 5.91 0.56
C ALA A 203 -5.67 6.27 1.99
N ASN A 204 -4.87 7.31 2.15
CA ASN A 204 -4.15 7.63 3.39
C ASN A 204 -4.74 8.85 4.11
N GLY A 205 -4.32 9.06 5.38
CA GLY A 205 -4.70 10.24 6.16
C GLY A 205 -5.97 10.09 7.01
N LEU A 206 -6.64 8.92 6.98
CA LEU A 206 -7.92 8.72 7.65
C LEU A 206 -7.82 8.71 9.17
N THR A 207 -6.70 8.29 9.76
CA THR A 207 -6.53 8.34 11.23
C THR A 207 -6.67 9.77 11.75
N LEU A 208 -6.00 10.74 11.09
CA LEU A 208 -6.13 12.15 11.46
C LEU A 208 -7.52 12.72 11.14
N ALA A 209 -8.07 12.38 9.97
CA ALA A 209 -9.39 12.85 9.55
C ALA A 209 -10.51 12.38 10.50
N ARG A 210 -10.48 11.11 10.92
CA ARG A 210 -11.41 10.56 11.93
C ARG A 210 -11.28 11.28 13.27
N GLY A 211 -10.04 11.48 13.76
CA GLY A 211 -9.83 12.23 14.99
C GLY A 211 -10.28 13.70 14.92
N ILE A 212 -10.32 14.32 13.71
CA ILE A 212 -10.91 15.65 13.51
C ILE A 212 -12.43 15.58 13.59
N ALA A 213 -13.03 14.55 13.02
CA ALA A 213 -14.49 14.38 13.01
C ALA A 213 -15.10 14.06 14.40
N GLU A 214 -14.30 13.50 15.32
CA GLU A 214 -14.69 13.17 16.69
C GLU A 214 -14.70 14.39 17.64
N LYS A 215 -14.23 15.57 17.22
CA LYS A 215 -14.21 16.82 17.98
C LYS A 215 -15.35 17.75 17.63
#